data_f4918230e1be841dabe3333ab241edb1
#
_entry.id   f4918230e1be841dabe3333ab241edb1
#
_cell.length_a   1.000
_cell.length_b   1.000
_cell.length_c   1.000
_cell.angle_alpha   90.00
_cell.angle_beta   90.00
_cell.angle_gamma   90.00
#
_symmetry.space_group_name_H-M   'P 1'
#
loop_
_entity.id
_entity.type
_entity.pdbx_description
1 polymer ?
#
loop_
_entity_poly.entity_id
_entity_poly.type
_entity_poly.pdbx_seq_one_letter_code
_entity_poly.pdbx_strand_id
1 'polypeptide(L)'
;MSLFKQFTHVSITVTDVAKARDFYTGVLGFPEIPRPAFDFPGIWYSLGGDLQLHIILNDQLVRDAAEREKIVARYPHFALWTDDADATAKRIAGRGLTCRDVISGPTGLRQLFVKDPDGNMIEFLGPSTRAAERRMETSPSR
;
A
#
# COMPACT_ATOMS: atom_id res chain seq x y z
N MET A 1 2.86 -29.66 13.36
CA MET A 1 1.76 -28.69 13.07
C MET A 1 2.16 -27.30 13.54
N SER A 2 1.92 -26.29 12.71
CA SER A 2 2.13 -24.90 13.12
C SER A 2 1.11 -24.48 14.18
N LEU A 3 1.56 -23.76 15.20
CA LEU A 3 0.69 -23.10 16.19
C LEU A 3 -0.03 -21.90 15.57
N PHE A 4 0.51 -21.34 14.49
CA PHE A 4 -0.03 -20.16 13.79
C PHE A 4 -0.91 -20.61 12.64
N LYS A 5 -2.10 -20.02 12.53
CA LYS A 5 -3.13 -20.45 11.56
C LYS A 5 -3.18 -19.58 10.32
N GLN A 6 -3.19 -18.28 10.51
CA GLN A 6 -3.35 -17.33 9.41
C GLN A 6 -2.89 -15.93 9.80
N PHE A 7 -2.66 -15.13 8.79
CA PHE A 7 -2.44 -13.69 8.94
C PHE A 7 -3.77 -12.99 9.20
N THR A 8 -3.86 -12.12 10.21
CA THR A 8 -5.13 -11.45 10.57
C THR A 8 -5.18 -9.99 10.15
N HIS A 9 -4.15 -9.22 10.46
CA HIS A 9 -4.13 -7.80 10.15
C HIS A 9 -2.71 -7.23 10.08
N VAL A 10 -2.63 -6.07 9.45
CA VAL A 10 -1.50 -5.14 9.54
C VAL A 10 -1.94 -3.98 10.41
N SER A 11 -1.11 -3.55 11.33
CA SER A 11 -1.35 -2.37 12.16
C SER A 11 -0.34 -1.28 11.83
N ILE A 12 -0.82 -0.08 11.58
CA ILE A 12 0.01 1.11 11.32
C ILE A 12 -0.41 2.25 12.22
N THR A 13 0.53 3.17 12.44
CA THR A 13 0.32 4.31 13.30
C THR A 13 0.25 5.60 12.49
N VAL A 14 -0.69 6.47 12.83
CA VAL A 14 -0.90 7.77 12.22
C VAL A 14 -0.98 8.86 13.29
N THR A 15 -0.68 10.09 12.90
CA THR A 15 -0.74 11.25 13.79
C THR A 15 -2.08 12.00 13.72
N ASP A 16 -2.89 11.72 12.70
CA ASP A 16 -4.18 12.35 12.46
C ASP A 16 -5.13 11.38 11.75
N VAL A 17 -6.20 10.99 12.46
CA VAL A 17 -7.17 10.01 11.95
C VAL A 17 -7.99 10.57 10.79
N ALA A 18 -8.30 11.87 10.77
CA ALA A 18 -9.04 12.48 9.68
C ALA A 18 -8.24 12.47 8.37
N LYS A 19 -6.96 12.86 8.43
CA LYS A 19 -6.04 12.77 7.28
C LYS A 19 -5.83 11.34 6.80
N ALA A 20 -5.74 10.39 7.73
CA ALA A 20 -5.65 8.99 7.38
C ALA A 20 -6.92 8.51 6.65
N ARG A 21 -8.11 8.89 7.11
CA ARG A 21 -9.37 8.56 6.44
C ARG A 21 -9.45 9.17 5.04
N ASP A 22 -9.05 10.43 4.88
CA ASP A 22 -9.02 11.09 3.57
C ASP A 22 -8.11 10.33 2.60
N PHE A 23 -6.99 9.80 3.07
CA PHE A 23 -6.07 9.01 2.26
C PHE A 23 -6.61 7.60 1.97
N TYR A 24 -6.89 6.80 2.99
CA TYR A 24 -7.25 5.39 2.82
C TYR A 24 -8.64 5.20 2.22
N THR A 25 -9.63 5.94 2.69
CA THR A 25 -11.00 5.92 2.12
C THR A 25 -11.07 6.77 0.86
N GLY A 26 -10.63 8.03 0.94
CA GLY A 26 -10.83 9.01 -0.13
C GLY A 26 -9.94 8.75 -1.34
N VAL A 27 -8.64 8.57 -1.14
CA VAL A 27 -7.67 8.41 -2.23
C VAL A 27 -7.57 6.94 -2.68
N LEU A 28 -7.31 6.02 -1.76
CA LEU A 28 -7.13 4.61 -2.09
C LEU A 28 -8.45 3.84 -2.27
N GLY A 29 -9.52 4.30 -1.62
CA GLY A 29 -10.83 3.67 -1.72
C GLY A 29 -10.95 2.35 -0.94
N PHE A 30 -10.20 2.20 0.17
CA PHE A 30 -10.32 1.03 1.02
C PHE A 30 -11.68 1.02 1.74
N PRO A 31 -12.36 -0.15 1.81
CA PRO A 31 -13.62 -0.28 2.54
C PRO A 31 -13.38 -0.21 4.04
N GLU A 32 -13.95 0.80 4.70
CA GLU A 32 -13.96 0.90 6.16
C GLU A 32 -14.91 -0.15 6.75
N ILE A 33 -14.47 -0.84 7.80
CA ILE A 33 -15.25 -1.88 8.49
C ILE A 33 -15.50 -1.51 9.95
N PRO A 34 -16.53 -2.09 10.59
CA PRO A 34 -16.81 -1.84 12.00
C PRO A 34 -15.60 -2.10 12.89
N ARG A 35 -15.33 -1.16 13.79
CA ARG A 35 -14.26 -1.24 14.77
C ARG A 35 -14.85 -1.33 16.17
N PRO A 36 -14.37 -2.24 17.04
CA PRO A 36 -14.77 -2.26 18.45
C PRO A 36 -14.48 -0.91 19.13
N ALA A 37 -15.26 -0.60 20.17
CA ALA A 37 -15.12 0.65 20.92
C ALA A 37 -13.90 0.61 21.84
N PHE A 38 -12.71 0.75 21.26
CA PHE A 38 -11.47 0.94 22.02
C PHE A 38 -11.42 2.35 22.63
N ASP A 39 -10.63 2.51 23.69
CA ASP A 39 -10.41 3.78 24.38
C ASP A 39 -9.39 4.70 23.68
N PHE A 40 -8.92 4.31 22.49
CA PHE A 40 -8.06 5.11 21.62
C PHE A 40 -8.63 5.22 20.21
N PRO A 41 -8.45 6.36 19.52
CA PRO A 41 -8.93 6.55 18.16
C PRO A 41 -8.21 5.66 17.14
N GLY A 42 -8.94 5.28 16.10
CA GLY A 42 -8.41 4.49 14.99
C GLY A 42 -9.47 4.16 13.95
N ILE A 43 -9.07 3.48 12.90
CA ILE A 43 -9.93 3.03 11.82
C ILE A 43 -9.56 1.60 11.44
N TRP A 44 -10.54 0.80 11.08
CA TRP A 44 -10.33 -0.52 10.51
C TRP A 44 -10.79 -0.57 9.06
N TYR A 45 -9.97 -1.19 8.21
CA TYR A 45 -10.27 -1.40 6.80
C TYR A 45 -10.20 -2.88 6.44
N SER A 46 -11.02 -3.29 5.48
CA SER A 46 -10.85 -4.57 4.81
C SER A 46 -9.75 -4.48 3.75
N LEU A 47 -8.87 -5.46 3.74
CA LEU A 47 -7.86 -5.64 2.68
C LEU A 47 -8.19 -6.82 1.74
N GLY A 48 -9.39 -7.36 1.87
CA GLY A 48 -9.86 -8.53 1.15
C GLY A 48 -9.89 -9.79 2.01
N GLY A 49 -10.91 -10.63 1.82
CA GLY A 49 -11.15 -11.78 2.69
C GLY A 49 -11.24 -11.38 4.15
N ASP A 50 -10.54 -12.10 5.01
CA ASP A 50 -10.48 -11.82 6.45
C ASP A 50 -9.31 -10.90 6.85
N LEU A 51 -8.52 -10.44 5.89
CA LEU A 51 -7.35 -9.60 6.14
C LEU A 51 -7.77 -8.14 6.35
N GLN A 52 -7.22 -7.51 7.39
CA GLN A 52 -7.58 -6.17 7.80
C GLN A 52 -6.37 -5.24 7.91
N LEU A 53 -6.61 -3.94 7.74
CA LEU A 53 -5.69 -2.87 8.10
C LEU A 53 -6.26 -2.15 9.33
N HIS A 54 -5.48 -2.11 10.41
CA HIS A 54 -5.81 -1.37 11.62
C HIS A 54 -4.97 -0.09 11.68
N ILE A 55 -5.62 1.05 11.66
CA ILE A 55 -5.00 2.35 11.85
C ILE A 55 -5.17 2.77 13.30
N ILE A 56 -4.08 3.13 13.94
CA ILE A 56 -4.01 3.51 15.35
C ILE A 56 -3.48 4.93 15.46
N LEU A 57 -4.19 5.79 16.18
CA LEU A 57 -3.70 7.15 16.48
C LEU A 57 -2.53 7.09 17.48
N ASN A 58 -1.46 7.77 17.13
CA ASN A 58 -0.42 8.20 18.06
C ASN A 58 0.02 9.62 17.69
N ASP A 59 -0.60 10.61 18.30
CA ASP A 59 -0.32 12.02 18.04
C ASP A 59 1.04 12.50 18.58
N GLN A 60 1.71 11.66 19.39
CA GLN A 60 3.07 11.90 19.87
C GLN A 60 4.15 11.35 18.93
N LEU A 61 3.76 10.64 17.87
CA LEU A 61 4.70 10.09 16.92
C LEU A 61 5.39 11.21 16.14
N VAL A 62 6.71 11.29 16.26
CA VAL A 62 7.53 12.22 15.49
C VAL A 62 8.29 11.44 14.42
N ARG A 63 8.12 11.86 13.17
CA ARG A 63 8.89 11.32 12.03
C ARG A 63 9.56 12.47 11.29
N ASP A 64 10.80 12.26 10.89
CA ASP A 64 11.51 13.20 10.05
C ASP A 64 10.76 13.42 8.72
N ALA A 65 10.60 14.69 8.31
CA ALA A 65 9.83 15.06 7.13
C ALA A 65 10.43 14.46 5.84
N ALA A 66 11.77 14.47 5.71
CA ALA A 66 12.44 13.90 4.54
C ALA A 66 12.27 12.38 4.49
N GLU A 67 12.30 11.68 5.62
CA GLU A 67 12.06 10.25 5.69
C GLU A 67 10.60 9.89 5.41
N ARG A 68 9.63 10.74 5.79
CA ARG A 68 8.21 10.52 5.45
C ARG A 68 7.97 10.49 3.93
N GLU A 69 8.66 11.32 3.18
CA GLU A 69 8.47 11.44 1.72
C GLU A 69 9.30 10.43 0.93
N LYS A 70 10.38 9.92 1.52
CA LYS A 70 11.32 9.03 0.83
C LYS A 70 10.74 7.64 0.60
N ILE A 71 10.62 7.25 -0.66
CA ILE A 71 10.12 5.92 -1.06
C ILE A 71 11.31 5.01 -1.38
N VAL A 72 11.59 4.07 -0.48
CA VAL A 72 12.64 3.07 -0.62
C VAL A 72 12.01 1.68 -0.48
N ALA A 73 12.05 0.89 -1.53
CA ALA A 73 11.40 -0.43 -1.57
C ALA A 73 11.88 -1.41 -0.48
N ARG A 74 13.05 -1.18 0.10
CA ARG A 74 13.60 -1.99 1.20
C ARG A 74 13.10 -1.59 2.59
N TYR A 75 12.36 -0.48 2.70
CA TYR A 75 11.77 -0.08 3.98
C TYR A 75 10.55 -0.94 4.29
N PRO A 76 10.18 -1.06 5.57
CA PRO A 76 8.98 -1.79 5.97
C PRO A 76 7.74 -1.28 5.23
N HIS A 77 6.97 -2.20 4.70
CA HIS A 77 5.72 -1.92 4.00
C HIS A 77 4.82 -3.15 4.01
N PHE A 78 3.58 -2.97 3.63
CA PHE A 78 2.71 -4.08 3.28
C PHE A 78 2.29 -3.96 1.83
N ALA A 79 1.97 -5.09 1.22
CA ALA A 79 1.66 -5.16 -0.21
C ALA A 79 0.27 -5.74 -0.46
N LEU A 80 -0.41 -5.16 -1.44
CA LEU A 80 -1.70 -5.60 -1.93
C LEU A 80 -1.58 -6.04 -3.39
N TRP A 81 -2.23 -7.14 -3.70
CA TRP A 81 -2.36 -7.59 -5.08
C TRP A 81 -3.37 -6.72 -5.83
N THR A 82 -3.07 -6.42 -7.08
CA THR A 82 -4.02 -5.85 -8.04
C THR A 82 -4.02 -6.70 -9.31
N ASP A 83 -5.18 -6.96 -9.86
CA ASP A 83 -5.30 -7.69 -11.12
C ASP A 83 -4.93 -6.85 -12.34
N ASP A 84 -4.85 -5.52 -12.17
CA ASP A 84 -4.47 -4.55 -13.19
C ASP A 84 -3.61 -3.43 -12.58
N ALA A 85 -2.28 -3.61 -12.66
CA ALA A 85 -1.34 -2.63 -12.15
C ALA A 85 -1.30 -1.33 -13.00
N ASP A 86 -1.71 -1.38 -14.26
CA ASP A 86 -1.75 -0.20 -15.13
C ASP A 86 -2.92 0.71 -14.75
N ALA A 87 -4.10 0.14 -14.48
CA ALA A 87 -5.25 0.89 -13.95
C ALA A 87 -4.95 1.46 -12.56
N THR A 88 -4.29 0.68 -11.70
CA THR A 88 -3.86 1.13 -10.37
C THR A 88 -2.91 2.32 -10.47
N ALA A 89 -1.92 2.27 -11.36
CA ALA A 89 -0.98 3.37 -11.58
C ALA A 89 -1.68 4.65 -12.06
N LYS A 90 -2.65 4.52 -12.97
CA LYS A 90 -3.47 5.66 -13.44
C LYS A 90 -4.26 6.28 -12.29
N ARG A 91 -4.85 5.46 -11.44
CA ARG A 91 -5.60 5.95 -10.27
C ARG A 91 -4.70 6.71 -9.30
N ILE A 92 -3.53 6.17 -8.97
CA ILE A 92 -2.54 6.81 -8.10
C ILE A 92 -2.11 8.16 -8.68
N ALA A 93 -1.75 8.21 -9.96
CA ALA A 93 -1.36 9.44 -10.65
C ALA A 93 -2.49 10.45 -10.70
N GLY A 94 -3.72 10.02 -10.99
CA GLY A 94 -4.90 10.88 -11.04
C GLY A 94 -5.28 11.48 -9.68
N ARG A 95 -4.76 10.94 -8.59
CA ARG A 95 -4.92 11.48 -7.23
C ARG A 95 -3.72 12.32 -6.78
N GLY A 96 -2.75 12.54 -7.64
CA GLY A 96 -1.59 13.38 -7.37
C GLY A 96 -0.59 12.79 -6.37
N LEU A 97 -0.62 11.48 -6.14
CA LEU A 97 0.32 10.82 -5.24
C LEU A 97 1.68 10.62 -5.91
N THR A 98 2.74 10.88 -5.17
CA THR A 98 4.08 10.44 -5.55
C THR A 98 4.15 8.92 -5.48
N CYS A 99 4.61 8.30 -6.55
CA CYS A 99 4.68 6.85 -6.67
C CYS A 99 6.06 6.43 -7.20
N ARG A 100 6.67 5.46 -6.53
CA ARG A 100 7.78 4.72 -7.13
C ARG A 100 7.18 3.57 -7.94
N ASP A 101 7.37 3.63 -9.24
CA ASP A 101 6.78 2.72 -10.22
C ASP A 101 7.90 1.92 -10.92
N VAL A 102 7.98 0.64 -10.64
CA VAL A 102 9.03 -0.24 -11.17
C VAL A 102 8.45 -1.57 -11.66
N ILE A 103 9.12 -2.18 -12.63
CA ILE A 103 8.85 -3.56 -13.03
C ILE A 103 9.96 -4.44 -12.47
N SER A 104 9.56 -5.41 -11.65
CA SER A 104 10.49 -6.39 -11.09
C SER A 104 11.04 -7.29 -12.17
N GLY A 105 12.35 -7.30 -12.35
CA GLY A 105 13.01 -8.19 -13.31
C GLY A 105 12.73 -9.67 -13.03
N PRO A 106 12.93 -10.16 -11.79
CA PRO A 106 12.72 -11.56 -11.44
C PRO A 106 11.27 -12.03 -11.55
N THR A 107 10.30 -11.21 -11.15
CA THR A 107 8.88 -11.61 -11.12
C THR A 107 8.11 -11.15 -12.36
N GLY A 108 8.57 -10.11 -13.05
CA GLY A 108 7.86 -9.45 -14.13
C GLY A 108 6.60 -8.71 -13.71
N LEU A 109 6.38 -8.52 -12.41
CA LEU A 109 5.26 -7.76 -11.90
C LEU A 109 5.58 -6.27 -11.82
N ARG A 110 4.58 -5.43 -12.02
CA ARG A 110 4.68 -4.00 -11.76
C ARG A 110 4.43 -3.75 -10.29
N GLN A 111 5.31 -2.98 -9.66
CA GLN A 111 5.30 -2.62 -8.25
C GLN A 111 5.13 -1.12 -8.12
N LEU A 112 4.12 -0.71 -7.39
CA LEU A 112 3.74 0.68 -7.18
C LEU A 112 3.80 0.99 -5.69
N PHE A 113 4.77 1.80 -5.28
CA PHE A 113 4.95 2.17 -3.87
C PHE A 113 4.46 3.59 -3.65
N VAL A 114 3.59 3.76 -2.68
CA VAL A 114 3.10 5.06 -2.23
C VAL A 114 3.26 5.21 -0.72
N LYS A 115 3.21 6.44 -0.23
CA LYS A 115 3.20 6.72 1.20
C LYS A 115 1.94 7.45 1.62
N ASP A 116 1.46 7.12 2.81
CA ASP A 116 0.41 7.89 3.45
C ASP A 116 0.97 9.21 4.03
N PRO A 117 0.12 10.11 4.57
CA PRO A 117 0.56 11.39 5.12
C PRO A 117 1.59 11.28 6.26
N ASP A 118 1.64 10.16 6.96
CA ASP A 118 2.60 9.90 8.05
C ASP A 118 3.84 9.13 7.60
N GLY A 119 3.93 8.77 6.31
CA GLY A 119 5.05 8.06 5.73
C GLY A 119 4.98 6.54 5.88
N ASN A 120 3.82 5.97 6.23
CA ASN A 120 3.61 4.54 6.11
C ASN A 120 3.58 4.15 4.64
N MET A 121 4.31 3.09 4.27
CA MET A 121 4.46 2.71 2.87
C MET A 121 3.55 1.55 2.50
N ILE A 122 2.88 1.70 1.37
CA ILE A 122 2.00 0.70 0.78
C ILE A 122 2.53 0.35 -0.60
N GLU A 123 2.60 -0.94 -0.91
CA GLU A 123 2.89 -1.46 -2.23
C GLU A 123 1.62 -2.03 -2.86
N PHE A 124 1.42 -1.72 -4.14
CA PHE A 124 0.49 -2.45 -4.99
C PHE A 124 1.31 -3.19 -6.04
N LEU A 125 1.05 -4.47 -6.23
CA LEU A 125 1.76 -5.25 -7.25
C LEU A 125 0.80 -6.12 -8.04
N GLY A 126 1.12 -6.30 -9.32
CA GLY A 126 0.30 -7.11 -10.19
C GLY A 126 0.78 -7.12 -11.65
N PRO A 127 0.03 -7.80 -12.53
CA PRO A 127 0.33 -7.86 -13.95
C PRO A 127 0.18 -6.47 -14.60
N SER A 128 0.97 -6.26 -15.66
CA SER A 128 0.99 -5.03 -16.43
C SER A 128 1.29 -5.35 -17.89
N THR A 129 0.61 -4.71 -18.81
CA THR A 129 0.91 -4.78 -20.24
C THR A 129 2.31 -4.25 -20.54
N ARG A 130 2.74 -3.20 -19.82
CA ARG A 130 4.09 -2.63 -19.88
C ARG A 130 5.17 -3.64 -19.47
N ALA A 131 4.89 -4.54 -18.54
CA ALA A 131 5.81 -5.61 -18.16
C ALA A 131 5.92 -6.68 -19.27
N ALA A 132 4.83 -6.98 -19.95
CA ALA A 132 4.82 -7.91 -21.10
C ALA A 132 5.63 -7.35 -22.27
N GLU A 133 5.46 -6.08 -22.61
CA GLU A 133 6.22 -5.38 -23.66
C GLU A 133 7.73 -5.44 -23.41
N ARG A 134 8.19 -5.15 -22.18
CA ARG A 134 9.61 -5.25 -21.83
C ARG A 134 10.19 -6.65 -22.01
N ARG A 135 9.42 -7.69 -21.74
CA ARG A 135 9.87 -9.08 -21.95
C ARG A 135 10.06 -9.39 -23.43
N MET A 136 9.21 -8.84 -24.30
CA MET A 136 9.32 -9.03 -25.76
C MET A 136 10.55 -8.31 -26.30
N GLU A 137 10.87 -7.10 -25.82
CA GLU A 137 12.04 -6.32 -26.21
C GLU A 137 13.37 -6.96 -25.76
N THR A 138 13.38 -7.70 -24.64
CA THR A 138 14.57 -8.37 -24.08
C THR A 138 14.76 -9.81 -24.55
N SER A 139 13.80 -10.39 -25.29
CA SER A 139 13.95 -11.72 -25.89
C SER A 139 14.88 -11.63 -27.09
N PRO A 140 16.00 -12.39 -27.14
CA PRO A 140 16.84 -12.42 -28.33
C PRO A 140 16.05 -12.96 -29.51
N SER A 141 16.11 -12.26 -30.63
CA SER A 141 15.62 -12.76 -31.90
C SER A 141 16.28 -14.11 -32.17
N ARG A 142 15.50 -15.14 -32.36
CA ARG A 142 15.97 -16.46 -32.82
C ARG A 142 16.35 -16.42 -34.28
#